data_014792ccc047c26e792945a1244653ad
#
_entry.id   014792ccc047c26e792945a1244653ad
#
_cell.length_a   1.000
_cell.length_b   1.000
_cell.length_c   1.000
_cell.angle_alpha   90.00
_cell.angle_beta   90.00
_cell.angle_gamma   90.00
#
_symmetry.space_group_name_H-M   'P 1'
#
loop_
_entity.id
_entity.type
_entity.pdbx_description
1 polymer ?
#
loop_
_entity_poly.entity_id
_entity_poly.type
_entity_poly.pdbx_seq_one_letter_code
_entity_poly.pdbx_strand_id
1 'polypeptide(L)'
;MFKKKITLPEVEEVKLPVLFGLRPGKYILILLILLILALVFLFAFLPGIVKGGRYVHFNSSYSSVGVIVDDIYIGSTEGSRFFIPSGKHNVEYLKNGDVVFSESIEIDHPVFMTMLFKRTMDIDVNIPKETKIYEKSLSLALEDLPLYSAVTEYPSAYNYRPIFTMLAKDAVSAGIKDVADDLLLEALFITTEEMFEDYKQAKELYEKNSINYKSDKLSKLEDALEKLFDGTTPRYNGEIYFPNLSPVKTQDGYRYESTLFTIGKEQDNAFSSISEYPVNVSLPAFTLAEKLVSEYEYALFIKENPYWAKDNIDEIVKDGMADEYYLAGIFPTTNVKSDKPIRNISYYAAKAYADWMKKTTGKNYRLPTEAELELASTLSTEDFTTSLLYSDYSAGPKALKGGLWELTSTSFIPLSRVADSYNLSALELGDVVVKGGSFISDPSLVKPYTVGSLDRKDTSEYLGFRLVLGE
;
A
#
# COMPACT_ATOMS: atom_id res chain seq x y z
N MET A 1 -72.24 -22.84 -60.79
CA MET A 1 -71.10 -23.27 -59.98
C MET A 1 -71.63 -23.99 -58.75
N PHE A 2 -71.67 -25.35 -58.81
CA PHE A 2 -72.32 -26.21 -57.81
C PHE A 2 -71.42 -26.36 -56.58
N LYS A 3 -71.85 -25.89 -55.41
CA LYS A 3 -71.19 -26.11 -54.11
C LYS A 3 -71.46 -27.58 -53.72
N LYS A 4 -70.44 -28.46 -53.84
CA LYS A 4 -70.42 -29.79 -53.31
C LYS A 4 -70.53 -29.77 -51.80
N LYS A 5 -71.64 -30.19 -51.21
CA LYS A 5 -71.79 -30.39 -49.76
C LYS A 5 -70.86 -31.51 -49.34
N ILE A 6 -69.83 -31.26 -48.63
CA ILE A 6 -68.98 -32.26 -47.98
C ILE A 6 -69.76 -32.76 -46.75
N THR A 7 -70.29 -33.93 -46.81
CA THR A 7 -70.81 -34.64 -45.63
C THR A 7 -69.61 -35.20 -44.88
N LEU A 8 -69.41 -34.68 -43.69
CA LEU A 8 -68.41 -35.23 -42.76
C LEU A 8 -68.91 -36.66 -42.37
N PRO A 9 -67.98 -37.63 -42.28
CA PRO A 9 -68.33 -38.96 -41.82
C PRO A 9 -68.87 -38.87 -40.38
N GLU A 10 -69.92 -39.58 -40.06
CA GLU A 10 -70.40 -39.78 -38.71
C GLU A 10 -69.29 -40.38 -37.88
N VAL A 11 -68.82 -39.66 -36.91
CA VAL A 11 -67.81 -40.14 -35.92
C VAL A 11 -68.62 -41.02 -34.95
N GLU A 12 -68.35 -42.34 -34.98
CA GLU A 12 -68.89 -43.22 -33.95
C GLU A 12 -68.53 -42.76 -32.58
N GLU A 13 -69.51 -42.56 -31.69
CA GLU A 13 -69.29 -42.25 -30.30
C GLU A 13 -68.44 -43.32 -29.66
N VAL A 14 -67.19 -42.95 -29.26
CA VAL A 14 -66.30 -43.83 -28.51
C VAL A 14 -66.88 -44.05 -27.11
N LYS A 15 -67.62 -45.15 -26.95
CA LYS A 15 -68.15 -45.56 -25.63
C LYS A 15 -67.07 -46.28 -24.85
N LEU A 16 -66.51 -45.54 -23.88
CA LEU A 16 -65.50 -46.10 -22.96
C LEU A 16 -66.10 -47.20 -22.08
N PRO A 17 -65.42 -48.36 -21.92
CA PRO A 17 -65.93 -49.49 -21.17
C PRO A 17 -66.04 -49.21 -19.67
N VAL A 18 -66.95 -49.95 -19.00
CA VAL A 18 -66.98 -49.98 -17.52
C VAL A 18 -65.83 -50.81 -17.03
N LEU A 19 -64.96 -50.25 -16.27
CA LEU A 19 -63.73 -50.85 -15.68
C LEU A 19 -63.96 -51.10 -14.17
N PHE A 20 -63.74 -52.32 -13.68
CA PHE A 20 -63.88 -52.68 -12.26
C PHE A 20 -65.24 -52.27 -11.65
N GLY A 21 -66.33 -52.26 -12.40
CA GLY A 21 -67.65 -51.83 -11.92
C GLY A 21 -67.87 -50.32 -11.85
N LEU A 22 -66.89 -49.51 -12.25
CA LEU A 22 -66.93 -48.04 -12.24
C LEU A 22 -67.36 -47.53 -13.64
N ARG A 23 -68.29 -46.58 -13.66
CA ARG A 23 -68.68 -45.84 -14.88
C ARG A 23 -67.55 -45.01 -15.40
N PRO A 24 -67.37 -44.74 -16.71
CA PRO A 24 -66.27 -44.02 -17.32
C PRO A 24 -65.94 -42.68 -16.62
N GLY A 25 -66.91 -41.86 -16.30
CA GLY A 25 -66.71 -40.57 -15.61
C GLY A 25 -66.07 -40.73 -14.24
N LYS A 26 -66.32 -41.84 -13.49
CA LYS A 26 -65.75 -42.07 -12.18
C LYS A 26 -64.25 -42.44 -12.24
N TYR A 27 -63.89 -43.41 -13.13
CA TYR A 27 -62.47 -43.77 -13.21
C TYR A 27 -61.63 -42.70 -13.89
N ILE A 28 -62.19 -41.91 -14.85
CA ILE A 28 -61.51 -40.75 -15.42
C ILE A 28 -61.24 -39.71 -14.34
N LEU A 29 -62.22 -39.42 -13.46
CA LEU A 29 -62.03 -38.51 -12.32
C LEU A 29 -60.96 -39.03 -11.35
N ILE A 30 -60.97 -40.34 -11.05
CA ILE A 30 -59.94 -40.96 -10.20
C ILE A 30 -58.56 -40.83 -10.86
N LEU A 31 -58.46 -41.12 -12.16
CA LEU A 31 -57.18 -40.94 -12.89
C LEU A 31 -56.72 -39.48 -12.91
N LEU A 32 -57.64 -38.56 -13.10
CA LEU A 32 -57.30 -37.10 -13.04
C LEU A 32 -56.80 -36.70 -11.64
N ILE A 33 -57.44 -37.15 -10.57
CA ILE A 33 -57.02 -36.93 -9.20
C ILE A 33 -55.64 -37.54 -8.96
N LEU A 34 -55.40 -38.79 -9.40
CA LEU A 34 -54.11 -39.44 -9.29
C LEU A 34 -53.03 -38.72 -10.08
N LEU A 35 -53.34 -38.22 -11.28
CA LEU A 35 -52.44 -37.41 -12.08
C LEU A 35 -52.09 -36.10 -11.37
N ILE A 36 -53.09 -35.41 -10.82
CA ILE A 36 -52.86 -34.19 -10.05
C ILE A 36 -51.97 -34.46 -8.81
N LEU A 37 -52.24 -35.54 -8.07
CA LEU A 37 -51.43 -35.97 -6.93
C LEU A 37 -49.99 -36.32 -7.35
N ALA A 38 -49.82 -37.01 -8.49
CA ALA A 38 -48.50 -37.32 -9.04
C ALA A 38 -47.76 -36.06 -9.46
N LEU A 39 -48.44 -35.10 -10.08
CA LEU A 39 -47.83 -33.80 -10.41
C LEU A 39 -47.45 -32.99 -9.15
N VAL A 40 -48.33 -32.97 -8.16
CA VAL A 40 -48.02 -32.34 -6.88
C VAL A 40 -46.81 -32.99 -6.23
N PHE A 41 -46.76 -34.33 -6.21
CA PHE A 41 -45.58 -35.03 -5.67
C PHE A 41 -44.31 -34.74 -6.48
N LEU A 42 -44.39 -34.76 -7.81
CA LEU A 42 -43.26 -34.50 -8.71
C LEU A 42 -42.67 -33.09 -8.50
N PHE A 43 -43.52 -32.08 -8.34
CA PHE A 43 -43.05 -30.69 -8.23
C PHE A 43 -42.85 -30.25 -6.78
N ALA A 44 -43.63 -30.70 -5.83
CA ALA A 44 -43.57 -30.24 -4.46
C ALA A 44 -42.61 -31.07 -3.57
N PHE A 45 -42.42 -32.34 -3.83
CA PHE A 45 -41.65 -33.22 -2.95
C PHE A 45 -40.42 -33.86 -3.61
N LEU A 46 -40.52 -34.34 -4.87
CA LEU A 46 -39.44 -35.07 -5.50
C LEU A 46 -38.12 -34.26 -5.59
N PRO A 47 -38.11 -32.93 -5.93
CA PRO A 47 -36.89 -32.16 -5.97
C PRO A 47 -36.19 -32.08 -4.60
N GLY A 48 -36.98 -31.98 -3.51
CA GLY A 48 -36.42 -31.96 -2.16
C GLY A 48 -35.89 -33.32 -1.71
N ILE A 49 -36.53 -34.41 -2.13
CA ILE A 49 -36.08 -35.78 -1.82
C ILE A 49 -34.76 -36.10 -2.53
N VAL A 50 -34.65 -35.72 -3.83
CA VAL A 50 -33.52 -36.06 -4.66
C VAL A 50 -32.30 -35.17 -4.35
N LYS A 51 -32.54 -33.87 -4.06
CA LYS A 51 -31.50 -32.89 -3.80
C LYS A 51 -31.77 -32.20 -2.45
N GLY A 52 -31.54 -32.93 -1.36
CA GLY A 52 -31.65 -32.39 0.01
C GLY A 52 -30.48 -31.45 0.33
N GLY A 53 -30.77 -30.37 1.04
CA GLY A 53 -29.79 -29.41 1.46
C GLY A 53 -30.35 -27.99 1.53
N ARG A 54 -29.48 -27.04 1.93
CA ARG A 54 -29.83 -25.62 2.08
C ARG A 54 -28.83 -24.72 1.35
N TYR A 55 -29.26 -23.51 1.03
CA TYR A 55 -28.37 -22.42 0.65
C TYR A 55 -27.93 -21.72 1.93
N VAL A 56 -26.66 -21.91 2.28
CA VAL A 56 -26.05 -21.38 3.51
C VAL A 56 -25.31 -20.09 3.20
N HIS A 57 -25.49 -19.09 4.05
CA HIS A 57 -24.71 -17.87 4.09
C HIS A 57 -23.96 -17.84 5.41
N PHE A 58 -22.64 -17.67 5.33
CA PHE A 58 -21.77 -17.57 6.50
C PHE A 58 -21.49 -16.10 6.79
N ASN A 59 -21.80 -15.67 8.01
CA ASN A 59 -21.53 -14.30 8.48
C ASN A 59 -20.30 -14.32 9.39
N SER A 60 -19.33 -13.44 9.16
CA SER A 60 -18.17 -13.27 10.03
C SER A 60 -17.98 -11.82 10.40
N SER A 61 -17.47 -11.57 11.62
CA SER A 61 -17.04 -10.24 12.03
C SER A 61 -15.70 -9.82 11.40
N TYR A 62 -14.85 -10.79 11.04
CA TYR A 62 -13.63 -10.54 10.28
C TYR A 62 -13.93 -10.37 8.80
N SER A 63 -13.10 -9.58 8.12
CA SER A 63 -13.19 -9.39 6.68
C SER A 63 -12.75 -10.64 5.91
N SER A 64 -13.36 -10.91 4.77
CA SER A 64 -12.92 -11.88 3.75
C SER A 64 -12.44 -13.23 4.30
N VAL A 65 -13.26 -13.87 5.14
CA VAL A 65 -12.96 -15.21 5.66
C VAL A 65 -13.34 -16.26 4.63
N GLY A 66 -12.38 -17.10 4.23
CA GLY A 66 -12.62 -18.25 3.35
C GLY A 66 -13.34 -19.38 4.07
N VAL A 67 -14.17 -20.15 3.36
CA VAL A 67 -14.95 -21.26 3.91
C VAL A 67 -14.61 -22.55 3.16
N ILE A 68 -14.17 -23.55 3.91
CA ILE A 68 -13.95 -24.92 3.45
C ILE A 68 -15.01 -25.81 4.09
N VAL A 69 -15.68 -26.61 3.30
CA VAL A 69 -16.66 -27.62 3.76
C VAL A 69 -16.21 -28.98 3.28
N ASP A 70 -15.98 -29.91 4.21
CA ASP A 70 -15.51 -31.28 3.91
C ASP A 70 -14.30 -31.28 2.96
N ASP A 71 -13.28 -30.50 3.30
CA ASP A 71 -12.01 -30.31 2.54
C ASP A 71 -12.17 -29.60 1.18
N ILE A 72 -13.35 -29.05 0.86
CA ILE A 72 -13.59 -28.33 -0.39
C ILE A 72 -13.77 -26.83 -0.11
N TYR A 73 -12.91 -25.99 -0.71
CA TYR A 73 -13.09 -24.54 -0.65
C TYR A 73 -14.33 -24.13 -1.47
N ILE A 74 -15.31 -23.50 -0.82
CA ILE A 74 -16.58 -23.11 -1.43
C ILE A 74 -16.70 -21.60 -1.69
N GLY A 75 -15.86 -20.78 -1.09
CA GLY A 75 -15.85 -19.32 -1.25
C GLY A 75 -15.54 -18.57 0.03
N SER A 76 -16.03 -17.32 0.17
CA SER A 76 -15.79 -16.47 1.36
C SER A 76 -17.10 -16.02 2.01
N THR A 77 -17.03 -15.59 3.26
CA THR A 77 -18.15 -15.06 4.04
C THR A 77 -18.79 -13.80 3.44
N GLU A 78 -18.05 -13.04 2.65
CA GLU A 78 -18.56 -11.87 1.92
C GLU A 78 -19.20 -12.25 0.57
N GLY A 79 -19.21 -13.53 0.27
CA GLY A 79 -19.68 -14.08 -1.00
C GLY A 79 -21.17 -14.37 -1.06
N SER A 80 -21.52 -15.11 -2.09
CA SER A 80 -22.88 -15.60 -2.33
C SER A 80 -23.22 -16.74 -1.37
N ARG A 81 -24.50 -17.08 -1.30
CA ARG A 81 -24.98 -18.28 -0.60
C ARG A 81 -24.50 -19.54 -1.30
N PHE A 82 -24.00 -20.51 -0.55
CA PHE A 82 -23.50 -21.79 -1.04
C PHE A 82 -24.50 -22.89 -0.78
N PHE A 83 -24.74 -23.74 -1.78
CA PHE A 83 -25.57 -24.93 -1.56
C PHE A 83 -24.74 -25.98 -0.84
N ILE A 84 -25.19 -26.37 0.38
CA ILE A 84 -24.57 -27.43 1.17
C ILE A 84 -25.61 -28.56 1.28
N PRO A 85 -25.23 -29.81 0.94
CA PRO A 85 -26.11 -30.96 1.09
C PRO A 85 -26.61 -31.14 2.53
N SER A 86 -27.68 -31.86 2.72
CA SER A 86 -28.15 -32.25 4.07
C SER A 86 -27.20 -33.24 4.72
N GLY A 87 -26.97 -33.08 6.01
CA GLY A 87 -26.08 -33.94 6.80
C GLY A 87 -25.19 -33.18 7.74
N LYS A 88 -24.24 -33.91 8.33
CA LYS A 88 -23.17 -33.30 9.14
C LYS A 88 -21.98 -32.99 8.27
N HIS A 89 -21.49 -31.79 8.37
CA HIS A 89 -20.35 -31.27 7.61
C HIS A 89 -19.32 -30.70 8.54
N ASN A 90 -18.05 -30.90 8.19
CA ASN A 90 -16.94 -30.25 8.86
C ASN A 90 -16.62 -28.94 8.13
N VAL A 91 -16.62 -27.82 8.84
CA VAL A 91 -16.37 -26.51 8.23
C VAL A 91 -15.13 -25.91 8.86
N GLU A 92 -14.21 -25.51 8.00
CA GLU A 92 -13.00 -24.79 8.37
C GLU A 92 -13.05 -23.37 7.81
N TYR A 93 -12.62 -22.42 8.63
CA TYR A 93 -12.61 -21.01 8.27
C TYR A 93 -11.17 -20.54 8.13
N LEU A 94 -10.85 -19.99 6.94
CA LEU A 94 -9.52 -19.51 6.61
C LEU A 94 -9.46 -17.99 6.67
N LYS A 95 -8.44 -17.47 7.34
CA LYS A 95 -8.09 -16.06 7.28
C LYS A 95 -6.60 -15.92 6.97
N ASN A 96 -6.28 -15.14 5.94
CA ASN A 96 -4.90 -14.90 5.50
C ASN A 96 -4.12 -16.20 5.20
N GLY A 97 -4.82 -17.23 4.68
CA GLY A 97 -4.24 -18.53 4.34
C GLY A 97 -4.13 -19.53 5.49
N ASP A 98 -4.46 -19.14 6.73
CA ASP A 98 -4.43 -20.03 7.90
C ASP A 98 -5.86 -20.43 8.30
N VAL A 99 -6.02 -21.67 8.79
CA VAL A 99 -7.27 -22.10 9.44
C VAL A 99 -7.34 -21.45 10.82
N VAL A 100 -8.28 -20.52 11.00
CA VAL A 100 -8.44 -19.75 12.24
C VAL A 100 -9.54 -20.33 13.15
N PHE A 101 -10.48 -21.10 12.58
CA PHE A 101 -11.55 -21.73 13.34
C PHE A 101 -12.08 -22.93 12.57
N SER A 102 -12.59 -23.94 13.30
CA SER A 102 -13.24 -25.12 12.72
C SER A 102 -14.42 -25.52 13.59
N GLU A 103 -15.52 -25.92 12.93
CA GLU A 103 -16.71 -26.43 13.61
C GLU A 103 -17.41 -27.51 12.79
N SER A 104 -18.27 -28.28 13.44
CA SER A 104 -19.16 -29.22 12.73
C SER A 104 -20.57 -28.65 12.73
N ILE A 105 -21.13 -28.52 11.53
CA ILE A 105 -22.49 -28.01 11.33
C ILE A 105 -23.41 -29.14 10.86
N GLU A 106 -24.69 -29.03 11.16
CA GLU A 106 -25.72 -29.97 10.68
C GLU A 106 -26.70 -29.23 9.79
N ILE A 107 -26.84 -29.69 8.55
CA ILE A 107 -27.74 -29.12 7.55
C ILE A 107 -28.99 -29.98 7.44
N ASP A 108 -30.15 -29.38 7.74
CA ASP A 108 -31.44 -30.02 7.61
C ASP A 108 -31.75 -30.41 6.18
N HIS A 109 -32.66 -31.40 6.05
CA HIS A 109 -33.17 -31.87 4.78
C HIS A 109 -34.60 -31.33 4.52
N PRO A 110 -34.80 -30.13 3.96
CA PRO A 110 -36.13 -29.66 3.61
C PRO A 110 -36.63 -30.40 2.38
N VAL A 111 -37.83 -31.03 2.51
CA VAL A 111 -38.41 -31.89 1.46
C VAL A 111 -39.47 -31.13 0.66
N PHE A 112 -40.27 -30.26 1.29
CA PHE A 112 -41.45 -29.65 0.68
C PHE A 112 -41.16 -28.36 -0.07
N MET A 113 -41.60 -28.30 -1.34
CA MET A 113 -41.58 -27.14 -2.24
C MET A 113 -40.19 -26.44 -2.41
N THR A 114 -39.11 -27.22 -2.36
CA THR A 114 -37.73 -26.73 -2.45
C THR A 114 -37.40 -26.13 -3.83
N MET A 115 -38.14 -26.48 -4.87
CA MET A 115 -37.99 -25.91 -6.20
C MET A 115 -38.51 -24.46 -6.27
N LEU A 116 -39.60 -24.13 -5.55
CA LEU A 116 -40.24 -22.82 -5.56
C LEU A 116 -39.65 -21.88 -4.49
N PHE A 117 -39.30 -22.43 -3.33
CA PHE A 117 -38.77 -21.68 -2.19
C PHE A 117 -37.34 -22.13 -1.89
N LYS A 118 -36.33 -21.29 -2.27
CA LYS A 118 -34.95 -21.53 -1.88
C LYS A 118 -34.85 -21.49 -0.35
N ARG A 119 -34.47 -22.61 0.25
CA ARG A 119 -34.28 -22.71 1.70
C ARG A 119 -32.93 -22.17 2.06
N THR A 120 -32.92 -20.99 2.65
CA THR A 120 -31.70 -20.30 3.11
C THR A 120 -31.49 -20.56 4.61
N MET A 121 -30.23 -20.55 5.01
CA MET A 121 -29.79 -20.65 6.39
C MET A 121 -28.63 -19.68 6.56
N ASP A 122 -28.65 -18.88 7.59
CA ASP A 122 -27.54 -17.99 7.95
C ASP A 122 -26.81 -18.60 9.15
N ILE A 123 -25.47 -18.65 9.08
CA ILE A 123 -24.59 -19.18 10.12
C ILE A 123 -23.65 -18.07 10.54
N ASP A 124 -23.72 -17.66 11.80
CA ASP A 124 -22.83 -16.67 12.38
C ASP A 124 -21.57 -17.38 12.88
N VAL A 125 -20.44 -17.07 12.26
CA VAL A 125 -19.15 -17.68 12.56
C VAL A 125 -18.48 -16.92 13.69
N ASN A 126 -18.26 -17.59 14.82
CA ASN A 126 -17.64 -17.00 16.00
C ASN A 126 -16.14 -17.31 16.05
N ILE A 127 -15.36 -16.65 15.20
CA ILE A 127 -13.90 -16.74 15.23
C ILE A 127 -13.36 -16.11 16.52
N PRO A 128 -12.42 -16.76 17.22
CA PRO A 128 -11.81 -16.21 18.43
C PRO A 128 -11.14 -14.85 18.18
N LYS A 129 -11.14 -13.98 19.19
CA LYS A 129 -10.45 -12.68 19.13
C LYS A 129 -8.95 -12.91 19.34
N GLU A 130 -8.19 -12.86 18.28
CA GLU A 130 -6.75 -13.07 18.32
C GLU A 130 -6.01 -11.94 17.62
N THR A 131 -5.12 -11.27 18.34
CA THR A 131 -4.28 -10.18 17.83
C THR A 131 -3.45 -10.61 16.61
N LYS A 132 -2.97 -11.87 16.61
CA LYS A 132 -2.19 -12.43 15.50
C LYS A 132 -2.92 -12.42 14.15
N ILE A 133 -4.26 -12.54 14.16
CA ILE A 133 -5.05 -12.49 12.93
C ILE A 133 -4.96 -11.08 12.33
N TYR A 134 -5.09 -10.05 13.16
CA TYR A 134 -4.94 -8.66 12.74
C TYR A 134 -3.52 -8.34 12.28
N GLU A 135 -2.50 -8.72 13.07
CA GLU A 135 -1.08 -8.50 12.73
C GLU A 135 -0.72 -9.09 11.36
N LYS A 136 -1.23 -10.30 11.07
CA LYS A 136 -1.03 -10.92 9.75
C LYS A 136 -1.80 -10.18 8.65
N SER A 137 -3.03 -9.72 8.92
CA SER A 137 -3.80 -8.89 7.98
C SER A 137 -3.07 -7.59 7.66
N LEU A 138 -2.51 -6.93 8.68
CA LEU A 138 -1.73 -5.70 8.53
C LEU A 138 -0.47 -5.93 7.70
N SER A 139 0.30 -6.99 7.99
CA SER A 139 1.50 -7.31 7.21
C SER A 139 1.19 -7.50 5.72
N LEU A 140 0.14 -8.25 5.39
CA LEU A 140 -0.27 -8.46 4.00
C LEU A 140 -0.80 -7.16 3.35
N ALA A 141 -1.51 -6.34 4.10
CA ALA A 141 -1.98 -5.05 3.61
C ALA A 141 -0.83 -4.10 3.28
N LEU A 142 0.21 -4.05 4.12
CA LEU A 142 1.42 -3.26 3.87
C LEU A 142 2.24 -3.77 2.68
N GLU A 143 2.13 -5.06 2.32
CA GLU A 143 2.69 -5.61 1.08
C GLU A 143 1.87 -5.21 -0.16
N ASP A 144 0.54 -5.13 -0.04
CA ASP A 144 -0.38 -4.82 -1.14
C ASP A 144 -0.50 -3.31 -1.41
N LEU A 145 -0.46 -2.47 -0.38
CA LEU A 145 -0.66 -1.01 -0.49
C LEU A 145 0.31 -0.33 -1.48
N PRO A 146 1.61 -0.67 -1.54
CA PRO A 146 2.52 -0.12 -2.54
C PRO A 146 2.08 -0.38 -3.99
N LEU A 147 1.47 -1.55 -4.25
CA LEU A 147 0.97 -1.90 -5.58
C LEU A 147 -0.21 -1.00 -5.97
N TYR A 148 -1.15 -0.77 -5.05
CA TYR A 148 -2.28 0.13 -5.30
C TYR A 148 -1.85 1.59 -5.41
N SER A 149 -0.83 2.02 -4.67
CA SER A 149 -0.26 3.36 -4.78
C SER A 149 0.35 3.64 -6.15
N ALA A 150 0.93 2.62 -6.78
CA ALA A 150 1.57 2.71 -8.10
C ALA A 150 0.57 2.74 -9.27
N VAL A 151 -0.70 2.39 -9.03
CA VAL A 151 -1.72 2.18 -10.09
C VAL A 151 -2.32 3.47 -10.64
N THR A 152 -1.89 4.64 -10.20
CA THR A 152 -2.32 5.92 -10.80
C THR A 152 -2.15 5.98 -12.31
N GLU A 153 -1.24 5.16 -12.90
CA GLU A 153 -0.99 5.08 -14.34
C GLU A 153 -1.92 4.11 -15.10
N TYR A 154 -2.50 3.11 -14.41
CA TYR A 154 -3.35 2.06 -15.02
C TYR A 154 -4.61 1.76 -14.21
N PRO A 155 -5.51 2.72 -14.00
CA PRO A 155 -6.72 2.52 -13.19
C PRO A 155 -7.65 1.43 -13.72
N SER A 156 -7.56 1.08 -15.02
CA SER A 156 -8.38 0.02 -15.62
C SER A 156 -7.86 -1.40 -15.43
N ALA A 157 -6.59 -1.57 -15.01
CA ALA A 157 -5.96 -2.89 -14.86
C ALA A 157 -6.16 -3.51 -13.47
N TYR A 158 -6.50 -2.69 -12.46
CA TYR A 158 -6.59 -3.12 -11.08
C TYR A 158 -7.88 -2.58 -10.43
N ASN A 159 -8.68 -3.47 -9.89
CA ASN A 159 -9.77 -3.08 -9.01
C ASN A 159 -9.22 -2.91 -7.60
N TYR A 160 -9.24 -1.70 -7.08
CA TYR A 160 -8.89 -1.42 -5.69
C TYR A 160 -9.79 -2.25 -4.76
N ARG A 161 -9.20 -2.84 -3.73
CA ARG A 161 -9.93 -3.47 -2.63
C ARG A 161 -9.93 -2.50 -1.46
N PRO A 162 -11.03 -2.40 -0.70
CA PRO A 162 -11.11 -1.47 0.43
C PRO A 162 -10.26 -1.96 1.62
N ILE A 163 -8.92 -1.86 1.47
CA ILE A 163 -7.94 -2.42 2.41
C ILE A 163 -8.08 -1.79 3.79
N PHE A 164 -8.25 -0.46 3.87
CA PHE A 164 -8.39 0.25 5.14
C PHE A 164 -9.65 -0.21 5.90
N THR A 165 -10.79 -0.29 5.22
CA THR A 165 -12.03 -0.80 5.81
C THR A 165 -11.93 -2.27 6.22
N MET A 166 -11.23 -3.09 5.43
CA MET A 166 -10.99 -4.51 5.77
C MET A 166 -10.14 -4.64 7.03
N LEU A 167 -9.04 -3.90 7.14
CA LEU A 167 -8.20 -3.86 8.34
C LEU A 167 -8.94 -3.35 9.56
N ALA A 168 -9.76 -2.31 9.39
CA ALA A 168 -10.58 -1.78 10.49
C ALA A 168 -11.57 -2.83 11.02
N LYS A 169 -12.22 -3.61 10.16
CA LYS A 169 -13.08 -4.74 10.57
C LYS A 169 -12.27 -5.80 11.32
N ASP A 170 -11.08 -6.13 10.84
CA ASP A 170 -10.20 -7.13 11.46
C ASP A 170 -9.70 -6.63 12.83
N ALA A 171 -9.32 -5.36 12.97
CA ALA A 171 -8.93 -4.76 14.25
C ALA A 171 -10.07 -4.79 15.28
N VAL A 172 -11.29 -4.42 14.86
CA VAL A 172 -12.50 -4.49 15.71
C VAL A 172 -12.73 -5.93 16.16
N SER A 173 -12.67 -6.88 15.23
CA SER A 173 -12.94 -8.30 15.48
C SER A 173 -11.88 -8.95 16.36
N ALA A 174 -10.62 -8.59 16.20
CA ALA A 174 -9.50 -9.02 17.06
C ALA A 174 -9.51 -8.34 18.44
N GLY A 175 -10.29 -7.27 18.61
CA GLY A 175 -10.38 -6.52 19.88
C GLY A 175 -9.19 -5.59 20.13
N ILE A 176 -8.51 -5.15 19.05
CA ILE A 176 -7.43 -4.17 19.13
C ILE A 176 -7.96 -2.86 19.74
N LYS A 177 -7.14 -2.16 20.48
CA LYS A 177 -7.52 -0.92 21.18
C LYS A 177 -6.82 0.32 20.64
N ASP A 178 -5.69 0.14 19.98
CA ASP A 178 -4.87 1.21 19.42
C ASP A 178 -4.29 0.77 18.10
N VAL A 179 -4.48 1.59 17.07
CA VAL A 179 -4.00 1.38 15.70
C VAL A 179 -3.34 2.66 15.14
N ALA A 180 -2.96 3.61 16.01
CA ALA A 180 -2.48 4.92 15.56
C ALA A 180 -1.22 4.83 14.71
N ASP A 181 -0.27 3.99 15.10
CA ASP A 181 0.98 3.80 14.35
C ASP A 181 0.74 2.95 13.09
N ASP A 182 -0.11 1.93 13.16
CA ASP A 182 -0.46 1.09 12.02
C ASP A 182 -1.14 1.92 10.93
N LEU A 183 -2.15 2.70 11.30
CA LEU A 183 -2.90 3.55 10.39
C LEU A 183 -2.02 4.66 9.79
N LEU A 184 -1.04 5.16 10.54
CA LEU A 184 -0.05 6.10 10.04
C LEU A 184 0.77 5.46 8.90
N LEU A 185 1.28 4.23 9.10
CA LEU A 185 2.05 3.50 8.08
C LEU A 185 1.22 3.23 6.82
N GLU A 186 -0.03 2.79 6.99
CA GLU A 186 -0.95 2.55 5.89
C GLU A 186 -1.25 3.83 5.09
N ALA A 187 -1.49 4.95 5.78
CA ALA A 187 -1.87 6.22 5.17
C ALA A 187 -0.77 6.82 4.29
N LEU A 188 0.50 6.42 4.46
CA LEU A 188 1.62 6.83 3.59
C LEU A 188 1.45 6.42 2.13
N PHE A 189 0.62 5.41 1.87
CA PHE A 189 0.39 4.85 0.54
C PHE A 189 -0.84 5.42 -0.17
N ILE A 190 -1.58 6.34 0.45
CA ILE A 190 -2.78 6.94 -0.15
C ILE A 190 -2.40 7.89 -1.27
N THR A 191 -2.65 7.50 -2.52
CA THR A 191 -2.37 8.30 -3.72
C THR A 191 -3.60 8.55 -4.59
N THR A 192 -4.73 7.88 -4.31
CA THR A 192 -5.98 8.00 -5.06
C THR A 192 -7.14 8.44 -4.17
N GLU A 193 -8.14 9.06 -4.77
CA GLU A 193 -9.36 9.47 -4.07
C GLU A 193 -10.12 8.26 -3.49
N GLU A 194 -10.12 7.12 -4.22
CA GLU A 194 -10.75 5.88 -3.78
C GLU A 194 -10.10 5.33 -2.51
N MET A 195 -8.76 5.34 -2.43
CA MET A 195 -8.03 4.96 -1.21
C MET A 195 -8.34 5.91 -0.05
N PHE A 196 -8.45 7.21 -0.33
CA PHE A 196 -8.75 8.21 0.69
C PHE A 196 -10.18 8.08 1.24
N GLU A 197 -11.15 7.76 0.39
CA GLU A 197 -12.53 7.48 0.84
C GLU A 197 -12.60 6.20 1.69
N ASP A 198 -11.88 5.14 1.32
CA ASP A 198 -11.79 3.91 2.11
C ASP A 198 -11.12 4.18 3.48
N TYR A 199 -10.05 4.97 3.50
CA TYR A 199 -9.41 5.44 4.74
C TYR A 199 -10.40 6.17 5.67
N LYS A 200 -11.21 7.08 5.14
CA LYS A 200 -12.25 7.79 5.93
C LYS A 200 -13.28 6.83 6.50
N GLN A 201 -13.73 5.84 5.72
CA GLN A 201 -14.66 4.80 6.20
C GLN A 201 -14.04 3.94 7.31
N ALA A 202 -12.75 3.61 7.22
CA ALA A 202 -12.03 2.91 8.28
C ALA A 202 -12.00 3.71 9.59
N LYS A 203 -11.76 5.03 9.51
CA LYS A 203 -11.80 5.93 10.69
C LYS A 203 -13.16 5.92 11.37
N GLU A 204 -14.24 5.97 10.60
CA GLU A 204 -15.61 5.87 11.15
C GLU A 204 -15.82 4.57 11.93
N LEU A 205 -15.27 3.45 11.43
CA LEU A 205 -15.33 2.16 12.14
C LEU A 205 -14.53 2.19 13.44
N TYR A 206 -13.35 2.79 13.46
CA TYR A 206 -12.53 2.95 14.67
C TYR A 206 -13.25 3.82 15.71
N GLU A 207 -13.81 4.97 15.30
CA GLU A 207 -14.59 5.84 16.18
C GLU A 207 -15.79 5.13 16.81
N LYS A 208 -16.58 4.45 15.98
CA LYS A 208 -17.76 3.70 16.41
C LYS A 208 -17.43 2.62 17.45
N ASN A 209 -16.24 2.03 17.35
CA ASN A 209 -15.80 0.94 18.25
C ASN A 209 -14.83 1.40 19.34
N SER A 210 -14.62 2.71 19.52
CA SER A 210 -13.74 3.31 20.54
C SER A 210 -12.31 2.79 20.46
N ILE A 211 -11.78 2.60 19.25
CA ILE A 211 -10.39 2.25 18.97
C ILE A 211 -9.61 3.56 18.82
N ASN A 212 -8.47 3.67 19.50
CA ASN A 212 -7.57 4.81 19.32
C ASN A 212 -6.85 4.70 17.96
N TYR A 213 -6.93 5.76 17.15
CA TYR A 213 -6.20 5.87 15.89
C TYR A 213 -5.48 7.21 15.75
N LYS A 214 -5.55 8.10 16.78
CA LYS A 214 -5.10 9.48 16.68
C LYS A 214 -3.63 9.62 17.13
N SER A 215 -2.85 10.32 16.31
CA SER A 215 -1.51 10.79 16.66
C SER A 215 -1.23 12.15 16.00
N ASP A 216 -0.28 12.91 16.56
CA ASP A 216 0.12 14.22 16.00
C ASP A 216 0.69 14.09 14.58
N LYS A 217 1.40 12.99 14.29
CA LYS A 217 1.95 12.71 12.96
C LYS A 217 0.84 12.43 11.96
N LEU A 218 -0.13 11.59 12.36
CA LEU A 218 -1.27 11.24 11.51
C LEU A 218 -2.12 12.49 11.19
N SER A 219 -2.37 13.36 12.17
CA SER A 219 -3.11 14.61 11.92
C SER A 219 -2.45 15.50 10.88
N LYS A 220 -1.11 15.61 10.91
CA LYS A 220 -0.37 16.38 9.89
C LYS A 220 -0.42 15.72 8.52
N LEU A 221 -0.40 14.39 8.46
CA LEU A 221 -0.55 13.63 7.22
C LEU A 221 -1.97 13.80 6.66
N GLU A 222 -2.98 13.77 7.52
CA GLU A 222 -4.38 14.01 7.15
C GLU A 222 -4.59 15.40 6.54
N ASP A 223 -4.01 16.44 7.15
CA ASP A 223 -4.05 17.80 6.60
C ASP A 223 -3.46 17.87 5.18
N ALA A 224 -2.41 17.09 4.90
CA ALA A 224 -1.81 17.00 3.57
C ALA A 224 -2.70 16.23 2.59
N LEU A 225 -3.31 15.13 3.04
CA LEU A 225 -4.26 14.33 2.23
C LEU A 225 -5.51 15.12 1.89
N GLU A 226 -6.08 15.85 2.85
CA GLU A 226 -7.25 16.69 2.60
C GLU A 226 -6.94 17.74 1.53
N LYS A 227 -5.83 18.47 1.64
CA LYS A 227 -5.40 19.45 0.64
C LYS A 227 -5.14 18.83 -0.73
N LEU A 228 -4.62 17.59 -0.75
CA LEU A 228 -4.37 16.87 -2.00
C LEU A 228 -5.68 16.57 -2.73
N PHE A 229 -6.71 16.12 -2.00
CA PHE A 229 -7.97 15.65 -2.58
C PHE A 229 -9.05 16.72 -2.67
N ASP A 230 -8.94 17.87 -1.96
CA ASP A 230 -9.80 19.03 -2.15
C ASP A 230 -9.39 19.91 -3.35
N GLY A 231 -8.27 19.57 -4.02
CA GLY A 231 -7.74 20.26 -5.19
C GLY A 231 -6.94 21.53 -4.88
N THR A 232 -6.63 21.82 -3.61
CA THR A 232 -5.81 22.99 -3.24
C THR A 232 -4.31 22.75 -3.45
N THR A 233 -3.86 21.49 -3.38
CA THR A 233 -2.47 21.13 -3.69
C THR A 233 -2.29 20.97 -5.21
N PRO A 234 -1.36 21.72 -5.82
CA PRO A 234 -1.06 21.54 -7.24
C PRO A 234 -0.58 20.12 -7.52
N ARG A 235 -1.23 19.45 -8.47
CA ARG A 235 -0.76 18.19 -9.02
C ARG A 235 0.04 18.47 -10.29
N TYR A 236 0.88 17.51 -10.70
CA TYR A 236 1.51 17.57 -12.01
C TYR A 236 0.44 17.66 -13.10
N ASN A 237 0.52 18.71 -13.90
CA ASN A 237 -0.46 19.06 -14.94
C ASN A 237 0.05 18.84 -16.37
N GLY A 238 1.16 18.11 -16.55
CA GLY A 238 1.85 17.93 -17.83
C GLY A 238 2.84 19.04 -18.17
N GLU A 239 2.94 20.11 -17.36
CA GLU A 239 3.93 21.19 -17.58
C GLU A 239 5.23 20.88 -16.85
N ILE A 240 6.32 20.86 -17.60
CA ILE A 240 7.68 20.65 -17.06
C ILE A 240 8.35 22.01 -16.88
N TYR A 241 8.72 22.31 -15.65
CA TYR A 241 9.45 23.53 -15.30
C TYR A 241 10.94 23.23 -15.17
N PHE A 242 11.70 23.71 -16.15
CA PHE A 242 13.15 23.59 -16.16
C PHE A 242 13.76 24.98 -16.00
N PRO A 243 14.34 25.31 -14.84
CA PRO A 243 14.84 26.64 -14.58
C PRO A 243 16.15 26.92 -15.32
N ASN A 244 16.26 28.10 -15.89
CA ASN A 244 17.51 28.61 -16.48
C ASN A 244 18.27 29.41 -15.41
N LEU A 245 18.87 28.70 -14.45
CA LEU A 245 19.64 29.28 -13.33
C LEU A 245 21.12 28.98 -13.47
N SER A 246 21.95 29.95 -13.05
CA SER A 246 23.39 29.76 -12.89
C SER A 246 23.71 29.89 -11.41
N PRO A 247 24.13 28.82 -10.71
CA PRO A 247 24.45 28.90 -9.30
C PRO A 247 25.65 29.80 -9.05
N VAL A 248 25.60 30.61 -8.00
CA VAL A 248 26.65 31.58 -7.65
C VAL A 248 27.53 31.03 -6.53
N LYS A 249 28.85 31.00 -6.75
CA LYS A 249 29.80 30.58 -5.71
C LYS A 249 29.79 31.56 -4.54
N THR A 250 29.62 31.02 -3.34
CA THR A 250 29.68 31.74 -2.04
C THR A 250 30.76 31.11 -1.16
N GLN A 251 30.96 31.66 0.05
CA GLN A 251 31.85 31.06 1.03
C GLN A 251 31.36 29.67 1.50
N ASP A 252 30.04 29.48 1.60
CA ASP A 252 29.41 28.27 2.14
C ASP A 252 29.08 27.21 1.06
N GLY A 253 29.30 27.53 -0.22
CA GLY A 253 29.00 26.62 -1.34
C GLY A 253 28.48 27.36 -2.56
N TYR A 254 27.51 26.73 -3.26
CA TYR A 254 26.87 27.29 -4.45
C TYR A 254 25.42 27.66 -4.15
N ARG A 255 25.11 28.96 -4.30
CA ARG A 255 23.76 29.50 -4.08
C ARG A 255 22.90 29.38 -5.30
N TYR A 256 21.71 28.82 -5.13
CA TYR A 256 20.63 28.73 -6.09
C TYR A 256 19.50 29.66 -5.67
N GLU A 257 18.95 30.41 -6.62
CA GLU A 257 17.81 31.29 -6.39
C GLU A 257 16.52 30.50 -6.32
N SER A 258 15.49 31.06 -5.69
CA SER A 258 14.17 30.46 -5.60
C SER A 258 13.60 30.18 -7.00
N THR A 259 12.99 29.01 -7.17
CA THR A 259 12.49 28.60 -8.48
C THR A 259 11.38 27.57 -8.36
N LEU A 260 10.56 27.49 -9.44
CA LEU A 260 9.68 26.35 -9.67
C LEU A 260 10.45 25.33 -10.51
N PHE A 261 10.46 24.07 -10.09
CA PHE A 261 11.20 23.00 -10.73
C PHE A 261 10.39 21.71 -10.77
N THR A 262 10.46 20.96 -11.87
CA THR A 262 9.85 19.64 -11.95
C THR A 262 10.91 18.58 -11.62
N ILE A 263 10.75 17.87 -10.51
CA ILE A 263 11.55 16.68 -10.17
C ILE A 263 10.96 15.45 -10.83
N GLY A 264 11.79 14.43 -11.03
CA GLY A 264 11.39 13.20 -11.70
C GLY A 264 11.37 13.32 -13.20
N LYS A 265 10.84 12.35 -13.87
CA LYS A 265 10.73 12.29 -15.32
C LYS A 265 9.42 11.63 -15.72
N GLU A 266 8.73 12.24 -16.71
CA GLU A 266 7.66 11.56 -17.41
C GLU A 266 8.24 10.36 -18.17
N GLN A 267 7.71 9.17 -17.92
CA GLN A 267 8.20 7.94 -18.54
C GLN A 267 7.25 7.48 -19.62
N ASP A 268 7.84 7.08 -20.77
CA ASP A 268 7.11 6.52 -21.91
C ASP A 268 6.70 5.05 -21.69
N ASN A 269 7.01 4.46 -20.54
CA ASN A 269 6.88 3.02 -20.26
C ASN A 269 5.97 2.71 -19.06
N ALA A 270 5.24 1.60 -19.17
CA ALA A 270 4.35 1.04 -18.15
C ALA A 270 5.03 0.58 -16.84
N PHE A 271 6.34 0.68 -16.70
CA PHE A 271 7.12 0.14 -15.57
C PHE A 271 7.89 1.22 -14.79
N SER A 272 7.48 2.47 -14.89
CA SER A 272 8.08 3.52 -14.06
C SER A 272 7.71 3.32 -12.60
N SER A 273 8.70 3.39 -11.71
CA SER A 273 8.42 3.42 -10.29
C SER A 273 7.78 4.76 -9.93
N ILE A 274 6.85 4.77 -8.98
CA ILE A 274 6.21 6.00 -8.48
C ILE A 274 7.25 7.00 -7.94
N SER A 275 8.44 6.53 -7.56
CA SER A 275 9.55 7.36 -7.08
C SER A 275 10.15 8.28 -8.16
N GLU A 276 9.91 7.99 -9.44
CA GLU A 276 10.40 8.79 -10.57
C GLU A 276 9.30 9.64 -11.23
N TYR A 277 8.06 9.57 -10.72
CA TYR A 277 6.93 10.33 -11.26
C TYR A 277 7.17 11.85 -11.13
N PRO A 278 6.87 12.65 -12.18
CA PRO A 278 7.15 14.08 -12.15
C PRO A 278 6.26 14.82 -11.15
N VAL A 279 6.88 15.70 -10.38
CA VAL A 279 6.22 16.58 -9.40
C VAL A 279 6.75 18.00 -9.53
N ASN A 280 5.86 18.99 -9.59
CA ASN A 280 6.24 20.39 -9.61
C ASN A 280 6.47 20.87 -8.17
N VAL A 281 7.69 21.30 -7.87
CA VAL A 281 8.12 21.74 -6.54
C VAL A 281 8.57 23.19 -6.58
N SER A 282 8.03 24.00 -5.66
CA SER A 282 8.50 25.36 -5.43
C SER A 282 9.69 25.33 -4.46
N LEU A 283 10.88 25.59 -4.96
CA LEU A 283 12.11 25.62 -4.17
C LEU A 283 12.41 27.04 -3.69
N PRO A 284 12.56 27.27 -2.36
CA PRO A 284 13.13 28.51 -1.87
C PRO A 284 14.62 28.61 -2.26
N ALA A 285 15.21 29.79 -2.13
CA ALA A 285 16.63 29.92 -2.34
C ALA A 285 17.42 29.12 -1.30
N PHE A 286 18.53 28.50 -1.73
CA PHE A 286 19.38 27.69 -0.88
C PHE A 286 20.83 27.73 -1.33
N THR A 287 21.76 27.40 -0.42
CA THR A 287 23.18 27.25 -0.74
C THR A 287 23.61 25.80 -0.50
N LEU A 288 24.00 25.10 -1.55
CA LEU A 288 24.46 23.71 -1.49
C LEU A 288 25.96 23.66 -1.25
N ALA A 289 26.41 22.89 -0.27
CA ALA A 289 27.83 22.68 -0.02
C ALA A 289 28.54 22.12 -1.26
N GLU A 290 29.75 22.62 -1.52
CA GLU A 290 30.55 22.22 -2.69
C GLU A 290 30.94 20.74 -2.65
N LYS A 291 31.23 20.21 -1.45
CA LYS A 291 31.72 18.84 -1.19
C LYS A 291 30.82 18.13 -0.20
N LEU A 292 30.91 16.79 -0.19
CA LEU A 292 30.39 16.00 0.90
C LEU A 292 31.17 16.29 2.18
N VAL A 293 30.54 16.05 3.34
CA VAL A 293 31.20 16.13 4.64
C VAL A 293 32.36 15.15 4.68
N SER A 294 33.54 15.65 5.06
CA SER A 294 34.77 14.86 5.10
C SER A 294 34.92 14.07 6.41
N GLU A 295 35.78 13.06 6.41
CA GLU A 295 36.17 12.32 7.62
C GLU A 295 36.75 13.25 8.69
N TYR A 296 37.50 14.29 8.28
CA TYR A 296 38.05 15.28 9.19
C TYR A 296 36.95 16.14 9.84
N GLU A 297 36.04 16.68 9.07
CA GLU A 297 34.93 17.49 9.58
C GLU A 297 34.03 16.67 10.50
N TYR A 298 33.78 15.40 10.16
CA TYR A 298 33.04 14.52 11.01
C TYR A 298 33.75 14.15 12.31
N ALA A 299 35.11 14.08 12.29
CA ALA A 299 35.91 13.90 13.51
C ALA A 299 35.79 15.09 14.47
N LEU A 300 35.68 16.33 13.94
CA LEU A 300 35.42 17.52 14.76
C LEU A 300 34.04 17.43 15.44
N PHE A 301 33.03 16.97 14.72
CA PHE A 301 31.70 16.72 15.27
C PHE A 301 31.71 15.68 16.40
N ILE A 302 32.34 14.51 16.17
CA ILE A 302 32.45 13.44 17.18
C ILE A 302 33.15 13.96 18.45
N LYS A 303 34.18 14.79 18.31
CA LYS A 303 34.91 15.34 19.44
C LYS A 303 34.01 16.15 20.39
N GLU A 304 33.05 16.89 19.84
CA GLU A 304 32.08 17.66 20.62
C GLU A 304 30.81 16.88 20.97
N ASN A 305 30.55 15.79 20.26
CA ASN A 305 29.37 14.90 20.43
C ASN A 305 29.81 13.45 20.57
N PRO A 306 30.40 13.05 21.71
CA PRO A 306 31.00 11.71 21.88
C PRO A 306 30.04 10.55 21.73
N TYR A 307 28.73 10.76 21.90
CA TYR A 307 27.72 9.76 21.63
C TYR A 307 27.92 9.11 20.25
N TRP A 308 28.23 9.89 19.22
CA TRP A 308 28.41 9.43 17.85
C TRP A 308 29.82 8.86 17.58
N ALA A 309 30.65 8.65 18.60
CA ALA A 309 31.91 7.99 18.43
C ALA A 309 31.71 6.49 18.18
N LYS A 310 32.60 5.90 17.36
CA LYS A 310 32.53 4.46 17.03
C LYS A 310 32.55 3.55 18.25
N ASP A 311 33.22 3.99 19.33
CA ASP A 311 33.32 3.22 20.58
C ASP A 311 31.95 3.06 21.28
N ASN A 312 30.94 3.85 20.92
CA ASN A 312 29.57 3.80 21.45
C ASN A 312 28.60 3.05 20.52
N ILE A 313 29.08 2.27 19.56
CA ILE A 313 28.25 1.60 18.54
C ILE A 313 27.13 0.78 19.15
N ASP A 314 27.40 0.05 20.25
CA ASP A 314 26.39 -0.80 20.91
C ASP A 314 25.20 0.03 21.44
N GLU A 315 25.45 1.23 21.95
CA GLU A 315 24.39 2.14 22.42
C GLU A 315 23.65 2.76 21.24
N ILE A 316 24.35 3.21 20.20
CA ILE A 316 23.76 3.78 18.98
C ILE A 316 22.84 2.77 18.31
N VAL A 317 23.25 1.51 18.18
CA VAL A 317 22.45 0.41 17.60
C VAL A 317 21.24 0.10 18.48
N LYS A 318 21.46 -0.01 19.79
CA LYS A 318 20.38 -0.24 20.77
C LYS A 318 19.30 0.84 20.72
N ASP A 319 19.70 2.09 20.53
CA ASP A 319 18.80 3.23 20.42
C ASP A 319 18.13 3.34 19.03
N GLY A 320 18.45 2.43 18.08
CA GLY A 320 17.90 2.44 16.73
C GLY A 320 18.40 3.59 15.85
N MET A 321 19.53 4.21 16.22
CA MET A 321 20.09 5.36 15.52
C MET A 321 21.04 4.99 14.38
N ALA A 322 21.56 3.77 14.36
CA ALA A 322 22.34 3.20 13.26
C ALA A 322 22.28 1.66 13.32
N ASP A 323 22.78 1.01 12.27
CA ASP A 323 23.08 -0.41 12.25
C ASP A 323 24.51 -0.72 12.75
N GLU A 324 24.85 -2.01 12.82
CA GLU A 324 26.16 -2.50 13.29
C GLU A 324 27.33 -2.14 12.38
N TYR A 325 27.08 -1.60 11.18
CA TYR A 325 28.13 -1.20 10.23
C TYR A 325 28.47 0.30 10.37
N TYR A 326 27.89 1.01 11.33
CA TYR A 326 28.21 2.41 11.56
C TYR A 326 29.71 2.63 11.75
N LEU A 327 30.29 3.53 10.91
CA LEU A 327 31.73 3.81 10.82
C LEU A 327 32.61 2.54 10.63
N ALA A 328 32.08 1.45 10.03
CA ALA A 328 32.85 0.27 9.74
C ALA A 328 34.01 0.59 8.79
N GLY A 329 35.24 0.21 9.16
CA GLY A 329 36.45 0.50 8.36
C GLY A 329 36.87 1.97 8.32
N ILE A 330 36.20 2.87 9.06
CA ILE A 330 36.48 4.31 9.09
C ILE A 330 36.90 4.72 10.49
N PHE A 331 37.93 5.53 10.58
CA PHE A 331 38.49 6.04 11.82
C PHE A 331 38.68 7.57 11.72
N PRO A 332 37.60 8.34 11.89
CA PRO A 332 37.68 9.79 11.79
C PRO A 332 38.69 10.37 12.80
N THR A 333 39.57 11.22 12.34
CA THR A 333 40.60 11.80 13.19
C THR A 333 40.80 13.28 12.89
N THR A 334 41.07 14.06 13.93
CA THR A 334 41.43 15.48 13.82
C THR A 334 42.93 15.69 13.62
N ASN A 335 43.74 14.62 13.67
CA ASN A 335 45.18 14.71 13.54
C ASN A 335 45.67 14.98 12.11
N VAL A 336 44.88 14.56 11.12
CA VAL A 336 45.18 14.73 9.69
C VAL A 336 43.96 15.32 9.00
N LYS A 337 44.14 16.49 8.37
CA LYS A 337 43.07 17.08 7.56
C LYS A 337 42.92 16.24 6.28
N SER A 338 41.78 15.60 6.14
CA SER A 338 41.42 14.76 5.02
C SER A 338 40.19 15.31 4.33
N ASP A 339 40.21 15.39 2.99
CA ASP A 339 39.07 15.74 2.16
C ASP A 339 38.25 14.48 1.74
N LYS A 340 38.63 13.30 2.21
CA LYS A 340 37.86 12.05 1.96
C LYS A 340 36.45 12.21 2.55
N PRO A 341 35.41 11.91 1.78
CA PRO A 341 34.04 11.97 2.31
C PRO A 341 33.81 10.90 3.37
N ILE A 342 33.07 11.24 4.42
CA ILE A 342 32.61 10.30 5.44
C ILE A 342 31.62 9.31 4.83
N ARG A 343 31.68 8.05 5.27
CA ARG A 343 30.83 6.96 4.82
C ARG A 343 30.41 6.09 5.99
N ASN A 344 29.58 5.08 5.76
CA ASN A 344 29.05 4.20 6.80
C ASN A 344 28.42 5.02 7.95
N ILE A 345 27.55 5.95 7.59
CA ILE A 345 26.79 6.79 8.52
C ILE A 345 25.31 6.64 8.24
N SER A 346 24.49 6.69 9.27
CA SER A 346 23.05 6.67 9.17
C SER A 346 22.46 8.06 8.88
N TYR A 347 21.20 8.11 8.48
CA TYR A 347 20.46 9.37 8.37
C TYR A 347 20.47 10.15 9.70
N TYR A 348 20.25 9.46 10.83
CA TYR A 348 20.22 10.11 12.14
C TYR A 348 21.58 10.73 12.51
N ALA A 349 22.67 10.07 12.17
CA ALA A 349 24.01 10.58 12.38
C ALA A 349 24.32 11.81 11.50
N ALA A 350 23.89 11.77 10.24
CA ALA A 350 24.03 12.90 9.32
C ALA A 350 23.18 14.10 9.75
N LYS A 351 21.96 13.85 10.24
CA LYS A 351 21.09 14.88 10.81
C LYS A 351 21.68 15.49 12.08
N ALA A 352 22.18 14.66 12.99
CA ALA A 352 22.86 15.16 14.20
C ALA A 352 24.07 16.05 13.87
N TYR A 353 24.83 15.71 12.82
CA TYR A 353 25.89 16.56 12.31
C TYR A 353 25.35 17.91 11.80
N ALA A 354 24.27 17.92 11.04
CA ALA A 354 23.65 19.15 10.56
C ALA A 354 23.13 20.03 11.70
N ASP A 355 22.52 19.44 12.71
CA ASP A 355 22.02 20.13 13.90
C ASP A 355 23.20 20.73 14.73
N TRP A 356 24.33 20.01 14.84
CA TRP A 356 25.54 20.50 15.44
C TRP A 356 26.11 21.70 14.66
N MET A 357 26.18 21.63 13.34
CA MET A 357 26.61 22.74 12.49
C MET A 357 25.72 23.99 12.64
N LYS A 358 24.41 23.77 12.68
CA LYS A 358 23.41 24.82 12.94
C LYS A 358 23.65 25.49 14.28
N LYS A 359 23.86 24.71 15.34
CA LYS A 359 24.14 25.21 16.70
C LYS A 359 25.47 25.97 16.79
N THR A 360 26.53 25.43 16.17
CA THR A 360 27.87 25.96 16.26
C THR A 360 28.04 27.25 15.45
N THR A 361 27.39 27.32 14.27
CA THR A 361 27.56 28.46 13.35
C THR A 361 26.47 29.53 13.47
N GLY A 362 25.32 29.17 14.06
CA GLY A 362 24.11 30.01 14.06
C GLY A 362 23.41 30.08 12.68
N LYS A 363 23.92 29.38 11.68
CA LYS A 363 23.34 29.32 10.32
C LYS A 363 22.39 28.12 10.17
N ASN A 364 21.36 28.21 9.31
CA ASN A 364 20.35 27.19 9.16
C ASN A 364 20.82 26.01 8.28
N TYR A 365 21.89 25.31 8.73
CA TYR A 365 22.35 24.08 8.07
C TYR A 365 21.37 22.92 8.27
N ARG A 366 21.17 22.16 7.23
CA ARG A 366 20.34 20.95 7.19
C ARG A 366 20.78 19.99 6.09
N LEU A 367 20.22 18.78 6.06
CA LEU A 367 20.35 17.92 4.90
C LEU A 367 19.58 18.52 3.71
N PRO A 368 20.05 18.31 2.46
CA PRO A 368 19.34 18.73 1.27
C PRO A 368 18.02 17.94 1.12
N THR A 369 17.04 18.53 0.47
CA THR A 369 15.90 17.78 -0.04
C THR A 369 16.28 17.06 -1.34
N GLU A 370 15.48 16.06 -1.72
CA GLU A 370 15.61 15.42 -3.02
C GLU A 370 15.61 16.43 -4.16
N ALA A 371 14.64 17.36 -4.15
CA ALA A 371 14.47 18.35 -5.18
C ALA A 371 15.67 19.32 -5.30
N GLU A 372 16.30 19.68 -4.19
CA GLU A 372 17.52 20.52 -4.20
C GLU A 372 18.70 19.79 -4.83
N LEU A 373 18.91 18.50 -4.52
CA LEU A 373 19.98 17.72 -5.14
C LEU A 373 19.70 17.44 -6.62
N GLU A 374 18.44 17.17 -6.98
CA GLU A 374 18.06 16.93 -8.37
C GLU A 374 18.24 18.20 -9.21
N LEU A 375 17.82 19.36 -8.71
CA LEU A 375 18.07 20.65 -9.37
C LEU A 375 19.57 20.89 -9.57
N ALA A 376 20.37 20.71 -8.51
CA ALA A 376 21.81 20.90 -8.59
C ALA A 376 22.47 19.93 -9.58
N SER A 377 22.07 18.66 -9.57
CA SER A 377 22.57 17.64 -10.52
C SER A 377 22.14 17.93 -11.96
N THR A 378 20.92 18.43 -12.16
CA THR A 378 20.39 18.80 -13.48
C THR A 378 21.13 19.99 -14.11
N LEU A 379 21.47 20.99 -13.28
CA LEU A 379 22.20 22.18 -13.73
C LEU A 379 23.73 21.98 -13.76
N SER A 380 24.22 20.85 -13.21
CA SER A 380 25.64 20.53 -13.19
C SER A 380 26.13 20.09 -14.58
N THR A 381 27.25 20.65 -15.00
CA THR A 381 27.99 20.22 -16.20
C THR A 381 28.97 19.07 -15.91
N GLU A 382 29.05 18.60 -14.66
CA GLU A 382 29.93 17.49 -14.31
C GLU A 382 29.40 16.15 -14.83
N ASP A 383 30.35 15.35 -15.33
CA ASP A 383 30.09 13.96 -15.73
C ASP A 383 30.05 13.04 -14.50
N PHE A 384 29.65 11.80 -14.73
CA PHE A 384 29.68 10.74 -13.73
C PHE A 384 31.11 10.49 -13.23
N THR A 385 31.30 10.34 -11.92
CA THR A 385 32.60 10.08 -11.32
C THR A 385 32.65 8.78 -10.53
N THR A 386 33.76 8.07 -10.65
CA THR A 386 34.12 6.94 -9.77
C THR A 386 35.08 7.37 -8.65
N SER A 387 35.57 8.62 -8.66
CA SER A 387 36.55 9.11 -7.70
C SER A 387 35.89 9.65 -6.44
N LEU A 388 36.47 9.33 -5.29
CA LEU A 388 36.15 9.93 -3.98
C LEU A 388 37.05 11.14 -3.67
N LEU A 389 37.98 11.49 -4.59
CA LEU A 389 38.88 12.65 -4.44
C LEU A 389 38.44 13.77 -5.37
N TYR A 390 38.50 15.00 -4.88
CA TYR A 390 37.95 16.17 -5.56
C TYR A 390 38.99 16.97 -6.41
N SER A 391 40.21 16.43 -6.59
CA SER A 391 41.28 17.15 -7.33
C SER A 391 40.99 17.35 -8.82
N ASP A 392 40.12 16.53 -9.40
CA ASP A 392 39.95 16.45 -10.87
C ASP A 392 38.60 17.04 -11.35
N TYR A 393 37.93 17.84 -10.49
CA TYR A 393 36.60 18.35 -10.81
C TYR A 393 36.65 19.80 -11.33
N SER A 394 35.69 20.10 -12.22
CA SER A 394 35.39 21.43 -12.74
C SER A 394 34.82 22.36 -11.65
N ALA A 395 34.49 23.58 -11.99
CA ALA A 395 33.80 24.50 -11.09
C ALA A 395 32.36 24.07 -10.89
N GLY A 396 31.91 24.02 -9.63
CA GLY A 396 30.55 23.61 -9.27
C GLY A 396 30.53 22.73 -8.01
N PRO A 397 29.33 22.30 -7.53
CA PRO A 397 29.23 21.25 -6.54
C PRO A 397 29.84 19.96 -7.07
N LYS A 398 30.63 19.27 -6.27
CA LYS A 398 31.43 18.11 -6.67
C LYS A 398 30.66 16.80 -6.49
N ALA A 399 30.86 15.87 -7.42
CA ALA A 399 30.37 14.49 -7.33
C ALA A 399 28.84 14.35 -7.13
N LEU A 400 28.05 15.17 -7.84
CA LEU A 400 26.59 15.05 -7.83
C LEU A 400 26.08 13.82 -8.61
N LYS A 401 26.92 13.24 -9.45
CA LYS A 401 26.66 12.01 -10.21
C LYS A 401 27.81 11.02 -10.01
N GLY A 402 27.55 9.90 -9.36
CA GLY A 402 28.57 8.95 -8.92
C GLY A 402 29.21 9.35 -7.58
N GLY A 403 30.44 8.86 -7.30
CA GLY A 403 31.06 9.06 -6.01
C GLY A 403 30.32 8.27 -4.91
N LEU A 404 29.46 8.92 -4.14
CA LEU A 404 28.62 8.29 -3.13
C LEU A 404 27.15 8.67 -3.33
N TRP A 405 26.25 7.74 -3.01
CA TRP A 405 24.86 8.09 -2.75
C TRP A 405 24.79 9.14 -1.66
N GLU A 406 23.93 10.13 -1.81
CA GLU A 406 23.79 11.22 -0.87
C GLU A 406 22.46 11.17 -0.13
N LEU A 407 22.54 11.21 1.19
CA LEU A 407 21.36 11.31 2.06
C LEU A 407 20.63 12.62 1.84
N THR A 408 19.32 12.54 1.71
CA THR A 408 18.43 13.70 1.70
C THR A 408 17.61 13.80 2.99
N SER A 409 16.85 14.88 3.16
CA SER A 409 15.82 14.97 4.20
C SER A 409 14.46 14.49 3.73
N THR A 410 14.29 14.14 2.46
CA THR A 410 13.00 13.72 1.87
C THR A 410 12.69 12.29 2.26
N SER A 411 11.47 12.05 2.74
CA SER A 411 10.96 10.71 2.98
C SER A 411 10.62 10.01 1.66
N PHE A 412 11.00 8.74 1.54
CA PHE A 412 10.66 7.90 0.40
C PHE A 412 9.28 7.28 0.62
N ILE A 413 8.25 8.04 0.30
CA ILE A 413 6.84 7.61 0.40
C ILE A 413 6.09 8.00 -0.87
N PRO A 414 5.13 7.19 -1.33
CA PRO A 414 4.34 7.48 -2.54
C PRO A 414 3.64 8.84 -2.49
N LEU A 415 3.11 9.20 -1.33
CA LEU A 415 2.41 10.48 -1.12
C LEU A 415 3.31 11.69 -1.39
N SER A 416 4.61 11.62 -1.16
CA SER A 416 5.53 12.72 -1.46
C SER A 416 5.62 13.07 -2.96
N ARG A 417 5.18 12.15 -3.83
CA ARG A 417 5.14 12.34 -5.29
C ARG A 417 3.86 13.01 -5.79
N VAL A 418 2.82 13.09 -4.95
CA VAL A 418 1.53 13.70 -5.32
C VAL A 418 1.22 14.94 -4.48
N ALA A 419 1.87 15.10 -3.34
CA ALA A 419 1.77 16.25 -2.45
C ALA A 419 3.09 17.03 -2.42
N ASP A 420 3.05 18.30 -1.98
CA ASP A 420 4.25 19.09 -1.76
C ASP A 420 5.16 18.39 -0.72
N SER A 421 6.28 17.84 -1.20
CA SER A 421 7.18 16.99 -0.42
C SER A 421 7.87 17.71 0.74
N TYR A 422 7.96 19.03 0.72
CA TYR A 422 8.58 19.82 1.80
C TYR A 422 7.86 19.65 3.13
N ASN A 423 6.53 19.72 3.12
CA ASN A 423 5.73 19.60 4.34
C ASN A 423 5.76 18.18 4.92
N LEU A 424 5.92 17.17 4.08
CA LEU A 424 5.97 15.77 4.49
C LEU A 424 7.36 15.32 4.92
N SER A 425 8.43 15.89 4.36
CA SER A 425 9.81 15.59 4.74
C SER A 425 10.07 15.84 6.23
N ALA A 426 9.44 16.85 6.82
CA ALA A 426 9.56 17.18 8.24
C ALA A 426 8.97 16.10 9.18
N LEU A 427 8.14 15.18 8.67
CA LEU A 427 7.53 14.11 9.47
C LEU A 427 8.49 12.94 9.72
N GLU A 428 9.57 12.81 8.94
CA GLU A 428 10.56 11.71 9.03
C GLU A 428 9.92 10.32 8.99
N LEU A 429 9.00 10.12 8.05
CA LEU A 429 8.24 8.89 7.88
C LEU A 429 8.89 7.96 6.86
N GLY A 430 8.85 6.65 7.12
CA GLY A 430 9.37 5.62 6.21
C GLY A 430 10.88 5.76 5.93
N ASP A 431 11.31 5.19 4.83
CA ASP A 431 12.67 5.28 4.32
C ASP A 431 13.05 6.71 3.94
N VAL A 432 14.33 6.95 3.78
CA VAL A 432 14.85 8.23 3.27
C VAL A 432 15.27 8.09 1.81
N VAL A 433 15.01 9.14 1.03
CA VAL A 433 15.50 9.25 -0.34
C VAL A 433 17.00 9.46 -0.35
N VAL A 434 17.71 8.74 -1.24
CA VAL A 434 19.12 8.96 -1.55
C VAL A 434 19.28 9.25 -3.05
N LYS A 435 20.25 10.12 -3.41
CA LYS A 435 20.44 10.63 -4.77
C LYS A 435 21.88 10.45 -5.25
N GLY A 436 22.09 10.54 -6.55
CA GLY A 436 23.38 10.69 -7.20
C GLY A 436 24.08 9.41 -7.63
N GLY A 437 23.71 8.25 -7.14
CA GLY A 437 24.44 6.99 -7.39
C GLY A 437 25.78 6.94 -6.65
N SER A 438 26.56 5.87 -6.85
CA SER A 438 27.86 5.70 -6.22
C SER A 438 28.93 5.29 -7.23
N PHE A 439 30.19 5.22 -6.80
CA PHE A 439 31.34 4.84 -7.65
C PHE A 439 31.25 3.44 -8.28
N ILE A 440 30.35 2.60 -7.81
CA ILE A 440 30.08 1.26 -8.39
C ILE A 440 28.84 1.25 -9.29
N SER A 441 28.07 2.33 -9.35
CA SER A 441 26.87 2.39 -10.19
C SER A 441 27.21 2.41 -11.67
N ASP A 442 26.33 1.85 -12.51
CA ASP A 442 26.46 1.99 -13.96
C ASP A 442 26.20 3.46 -14.35
N PRO A 443 27.15 4.16 -15.00
CA PRO A 443 26.99 5.54 -15.41
C PRO A 443 25.78 5.80 -16.32
N SER A 444 25.36 4.79 -17.09
CA SER A 444 24.23 4.92 -17.99
C SER A 444 22.88 5.02 -17.26
N LEU A 445 22.82 4.46 -16.04
CA LEU A 445 21.62 4.42 -15.19
C LEU A 445 21.53 5.60 -14.21
N VAL A 446 22.65 6.30 -13.95
CA VAL A 446 22.66 7.45 -13.03
C VAL A 446 22.27 8.73 -13.76
N LYS A 447 21.07 9.21 -13.48
CA LYS A 447 20.52 10.47 -14.02
C LYS A 447 20.19 11.40 -12.86
N PRO A 448 19.99 12.71 -13.08
CA PRO A 448 19.59 13.64 -12.03
C PRO A 448 18.32 13.16 -11.26
N TYR A 449 17.36 12.55 -11.96
CA TYR A 449 16.11 12.02 -11.42
C TYR A 449 16.23 10.61 -10.82
N THR A 450 17.40 9.95 -10.89
CA THR A 450 17.58 8.62 -10.28
C THR A 450 17.43 8.71 -8.76
N VAL A 451 16.60 7.84 -8.20
CA VAL A 451 16.24 7.77 -6.79
C VAL A 451 16.59 6.40 -6.22
N GLY A 452 17.16 6.39 -5.03
CA GLY A 452 17.25 5.20 -4.19
C GLY A 452 16.53 5.44 -2.87
N SER A 453 16.28 4.39 -2.11
CA SER A 453 15.73 4.46 -0.76
C SER A 453 16.57 3.66 0.22
N LEU A 454 16.53 4.05 1.49
CA LEU A 454 17.29 3.44 2.57
C LEU A 454 16.54 3.62 3.89
N ASP A 455 16.48 2.58 4.73
CA ASP A 455 16.02 2.74 6.12
C ASP A 455 16.93 3.77 6.81
N ARG A 456 16.32 4.63 7.62
CA ARG A 456 17.03 5.77 8.25
C ARG A 456 18.17 5.35 9.19
N LYS A 457 18.14 4.12 9.72
CA LYS A 457 19.20 3.56 10.56
C LYS A 457 20.31 2.89 9.76
N ASP A 458 20.02 2.45 8.52
CA ASP A 458 20.97 1.70 7.72
C ASP A 458 22.17 2.57 7.32
N THR A 459 23.33 1.91 7.23
CA THR A 459 24.58 2.53 6.82
C THR A 459 25.16 1.82 5.60
N SER A 460 26.02 2.48 4.83
CA SER A 460 26.67 1.87 3.67
C SER A 460 27.99 2.54 3.33
N GLU A 461 28.96 1.76 2.85
CA GLU A 461 30.22 2.26 2.31
C GLU A 461 30.04 3.07 1.01
N TYR A 462 28.85 3.00 0.42
CA TYR A 462 28.46 3.74 -0.79
C TYR A 462 27.65 4.99 -0.49
N LEU A 463 27.47 5.33 0.79
CA LEU A 463 26.58 6.38 1.27
C LEU A 463 27.36 7.48 1.99
N GLY A 464 27.10 8.73 1.64
CA GLY A 464 27.61 9.92 2.30
C GLY A 464 26.56 11.02 2.37
N PHE A 465 26.95 12.24 2.73
CA PHE A 465 26.05 13.38 2.78
C PHE A 465 26.76 14.71 2.61
N ARG A 466 26.03 15.70 2.15
CA ARG A 466 26.43 17.10 2.20
C ARG A 466 25.37 17.94 2.89
N LEU A 467 25.70 19.19 3.19
CA LEU A 467 24.78 20.13 3.81
C LEU A 467 24.22 21.15 2.82
N VAL A 468 23.06 21.65 3.16
CA VAL A 468 22.44 22.83 2.59
C VAL A 468 22.31 23.87 3.68
N LEU A 469 22.59 25.11 3.31
CA LEU A 469 22.22 26.30 4.10
C LEU A 469 20.88 26.80 3.52
N GLY A 470 19.81 26.65 4.31
CA GLY A 470 18.49 27.19 4.00
C GLY A 470 18.38 28.65 4.34
N GLU A 471 17.66 29.41 3.53
CA GLU A 471 17.31 30.82 3.79
C GLU A 471 16.08 30.97 4.69
#